data_9115cc2b061a7fd6d11a8b7cb2280593
#
_entry.id   9115cc2b061a7fd6d11a8b7cb2280593
#
_cell.length_a   1.000
_cell.length_b   1.000
_cell.length_c   1.000
_cell.angle_alpha   90.00
_cell.angle_beta   90.00
_cell.angle_gamma   90.00
#
_symmetry.space_group_name_H-M   'P 1'
#
loop_
_entity.id
_entity.type
_entity.pdbx_description
1 polymer ?
#
loop_
_entity_poly.entity_id
_entity_poly.type
_entity_poly.pdbx_seq_one_letter_code
_entity_poly.pdbx_strand_id
1 'polypeptide(L)'
;MREAGCDGCVVCFQGAELRRFSPEEFDEYVRPYDMRVLGAANAASDLNIVHFCGWDEWKNRFSLWREYPARAVNWAIYVDGMDLVRGRDYFGGRTVFGGFDNRVHGLLYTEPRGVVMEETRRIVSDYAEATGSTSGLMIGADCSLLPDFERERITWVREALENM
;
A
#
# COMPACT_ATOMS: atom_id res chain seq x y z
N MET A 1 15.49 -14.78 5.25
CA MET A 1 15.15 -14.00 4.05
C MET A 1 16.35 -13.90 3.09
N ARG A 2 17.48 -13.32 3.47
CA ARG A 2 18.66 -13.18 2.56
C ARG A 2 19.17 -14.50 2.01
N GLU A 3 19.24 -15.54 2.84
CA GLU A 3 19.63 -16.90 2.42
C GLU A 3 18.68 -17.52 1.39
N ALA A 4 17.43 -17.07 1.36
CA ALA A 4 16.42 -17.47 0.37
C ALA A 4 16.39 -16.59 -0.89
N GLY A 5 17.29 -15.60 -1.00
CA GLY A 5 17.37 -14.68 -2.14
C GLY A 5 16.30 -13.58 -2.17
N CYS A 6 15.66 -13.28 -1.03
CA CYS A 6 14.71 -12.18 -0.94
C CYS A 6 15.43 -10.83 -0.72
N ASP A 7 15.06 -9.81 -1.49
CA ASP A 7 15.57 -8.45 -1.36
C ASP A 7 14.98 -7.70 -0.16
N GLY A 8 13.73 -8.00 0.19
CA GLY A 8 12.99 -7.41 1.30
C GLY A 8 11.72 -8.19 1.60
N CYS A 9 10.88 -7.63 2.48
CA CYS A 9 9.58 -8.21 2.81
C CYS A 9 8.47 -7.15 2.83
N VAL A 10 7.24 -7.63 2.69
CA VAL A 10 6.04 -6.87 2.99
C VAL A 10 5.62 -7.24 4.41
N VAL A 11 5.56 -6.25 5.29
CA VAL A 11 5.10 -6.41 6.67
C VAL A 11 3.72 -5.79 6.80
N CYS A 12 2.74 -6.60 7.20
CA CYS A 12 1.36 -6.15 7.36
C CYS A 12 1.09 -5.83 8.84
N PHE A 13 0.57 -4.63 9.10
CA PHE A 13 0.17 -4.16 10.42
C PHE A 13 -1.33 -3.87 10.48
N GLN A 14 -1.91 -4.14 11.64
CA GLN A 14 -3.30 -3.89 12.00
C GLN A 14 -3.38 -3.27 13.39
N GLY A 15 -4.56 -2.85 13.80
CA GLY A 15 -4.80 -2.36 15.16
C GLY A 15 -4.97 -0.85 15.25
N ALA A 16 -4.71 -0.10 14.18
CA ALA A 16 -4.95 1.35 14.18
C ALA A 16 -6.34 1.74 13.64
N GLU A 17 -7.21 0.77 13.40
CA GLU A 17 -8.59 1.02 13.00
C GLU A 17 -9.30 1.86 14.07
N LEU A 18 -10.09 2.86 13.64
CA LEU A 18 -10.68 3.88 14.51
C LEU A 18 -11.52 3.34 15.70
N ARG A 19 -12.01 2.11 15.58
CA ARG A 19 -12.92 1.49 16.56
C ARG A 19 -12.29 0.37 17.38
N ARG A 20 -10.99 0.04 17.13
CA ARG A 20 -10.38 -1.15 17.72
C ARG A 20 -9.66 -0.85 19.04
N PHE A 21 -8.74 0.09 19.02
CA PHE A 21 -7.97 0.51 20.19
C PHE A 21 -8.00 2.03 20.32
N SER A 22 -7.93 2.55 21.55
CA SER A 22 -7.56 3.94 21.75
C SER A 22 -6.09 4.17 21.35
N PRO A 23 -5.64 5.42 21.15
CA PRO A 23 -4.22 5.68 20.91
C PRO A 23 -3.32 5.16 22.03
N GLU A 24 -3.75 5.29 23.29
CA GLU A 24 -3.01 4.84 24.47
C GLU A 24 -2.91 3.31 24.51
N GLU A 25 -4.01 2.61 24.25
CA GLU A 25 -4.02 1.14 24.16
C GLU A 25 -3.15 0.64 23.00
N PHE A 26 -3.20 1.33 21.84
CA PHE A 26 -2.34 0.99 20.72
C PHE A 26 -0.86 1.14 21.08
N ASP A 27 -0.48 2.23 21.74
CA ASP A 27 0.89 2.48 22.15
C ASP A 27 1.39 1.49 23.21
N GLU A 28 0.50 1.01 24.08
CA GLU A 28 0.83 0.03 25.11
C GLU A 28 0.86 -1.42 24.56
N TYR A 29 -0.15 -1.81 23.79
CA TYR A 29 -0.38 -3.22 23.46
C TYR A 29 -0.03 -3.62 22.03
N VAL A 30 0.13 -2.68 21.10
CA VAL A 30 0.37 -2.97 19.67
C VAL A 30 1.74 -2.49 19.22
N ARG A 31 2.01 -1.19 19.35
CA ARG A 31 3.24 -0.56 18.84
C ARG A 31 4.54 -1.26 19.25
N PRO A 32 4.75 -1.70 20.51
CA PRO A 32 6.02 -2.33 20.90
C PRO A 32 6.31 -3.61 20.13
N TYR A 33 5.28 -4.37 19.78
CA TYR A 33 5.42 -5.61 19.02
C TYR A 33 5.63 -5.35 17.54
N ASP A 34 4.88 -4.42 16.97
CA ASP A 34 5.06 -3.96 15.59
C ASP A 34 6.49 -3.48 15.37
N MET A 35 7.01 -2.65 16.26
CA MET A 35 8.36 -2.10 16.16
C MET A 35 9.45 -3.17 16.32
N ARG A 36 9.20 -4.23 17.09
CA ARG A 36 10.13 -5.38 17.16
C ARG A 36 10.19 -6.13 15.85
N VAL A 37 9.02 -6.41 15.22
CA VAL A 37 8.94 -7.10 13.93
C VAL A 37 9.58 -6.25 12.84
N LEU A 38 9.23 -4.96 12.77
CA LEU A 38 9.75 -4.04 11.77
C LEU A 38 11.27 -3.78 11.96
N GLY A 39 11.72 -3.70 13.20
CA GLY A 39 13.15 -3.60 13.51
C GLY A 39 13.94 -4.80 13.03
N ALA A 40 13.43 -6.02 13.22
CA ALA A 40 14.04 -7.24 12.70
C ALA A 40 14.04 -7.28 11.16
N ALA A 41 12.93 -6.86 10.53
CA ALA A 41 12.84 -6.77 9.07
C ALA A 41 13.86 -5.76 8.51
N ASN A 42 13.97 -4.59 9.11
CA ASN A 42 14.88 -3.52 8.68
C ASN A 42 16.36 -3.84 8.97
N ALA A 43 16.64 -4.63 9.98
CA ALA A 43 17.99 -5.15 10.21
C ALA A 43 18.43 -6.15 9.11
N ALA A 44 17.47 -6.83 8.46
CA ALA A 44 17.74 -7.77 7.37
C ALA A 44 17.78 -7.08 6.00
N SER A 45 16.99 -6.03 5.76
CA SER A 45 16.92 -5.29 4.49
C SER A 45 16.35 -3.90 4.71
N ASP A 46 16.79 -2.93 3.91
CA ASP A 46 16.23 -1.58 3.80
C ASP A 46 15.14 -1.45 2.71
N LEU A 47 14.84 -2.56 2.01
CA LEU A 47 13.84 -2.61 0.94
C LEU A 47 12.49 -3.20 1.42
N ASN A 48 12.09 -2.87 2.64
CA ASN A 48 10.83 -3.36 3.18
C ASN A 48 9.65 -2.42 2.86
N ILE A 49 8.51 -3.04 2.60
CA ILE A 49 7.21 -2.38 2.41
C ILE A 49 6.37 -2.62 3.66
N VAL A 50 5.73 -1.59 4.17
CA VAL A 50 4.72 -1.72 5.22
C VAL A 50 3.34 -1.59 4.61
N HIS A 51 2.47 -2.56 4.87
CA HIS A 51 1.05 -2.50 4.56
C HIS A 51 0.26 -2.17 5.83
N PHE A 52 -0.44 -1.05 5.82
CA PHE A 52 -1.36 -0.62 6.87
C PHE A 52 -2.76 -1.15 6.54
N CYS A 53 -3.08 -2.29 7.10
CA CYS A 53 -4.31 -3.02 6.80
C CYS A 53 -5.48 -2.49 7.66
N GLY A 54 -6.58 -2.13 7.02
CA GLY A 54 -7.83 -1.87 7.69
C GLY A 54 -8.64 -3.17 7.82
N TRP A 55 -8.99 -3.57 9.05
CA TRP A 55 -9.85 -4.71 9.26
C TRP A 55 -11.30 -4.37 8.88
N ASP A 56 -11.96 -5.25 8.13
CA ASP A 56 -13.39 -5.15 7.81
C ASP A 56 -13.80 -3.77 7.24
N GLU A 57 -12.99 -3.22 6.35
CA GLU A 57 -13.17 -1.90 5.72
C GLU A 57 -13.26 -0.71 6.71
N TRP A 58 -12.73 -0.86 7.92
CA TRP A 58 -12.68 0.25 8.86
C TRP A 58 -11.51 1.20 8.54
N LYS A 59 -11.81 2.51 8.64
CA LYS A 59 -10.79 3.54 8.47
C LYS A 59 -9.72 3.47 9.54
N ASN A 60 -8.49 3.72 9.13
CA ASN A 60 -7.32 3.73 9.98
C ASN A 60 -7.03 5.11 10.58
N ARG A 61 -6.44 5.10 11.76
CA ARG A 61 -5.86 6.26 12.41
C ARG A 61 -4.36 6.33 12.07
N PHE A 62 -4.03 6.86 10.88
CA PHE A 62 -2.67 6.89 10.34
C PHE A 62 -1.64 7.58 11.23
N SER A 63 -2.06 8.49 12.13
CA SER A 63 -1.15 9.11 13.09
C SER A 63 -0.41 8.10 13.97
N LEU A 64 -0.98 6.91 14.18
CA LEU A 64 -0.34 5.85 14.95
C LEU A 64 0.79 5.16 14.18
N TRP A 65 0.76 5.19 12.85
CA TRP A 65 1.73 4.52 11.98
C TRP A 65 2.68 5.47 11.22
N ARG A 66 2.44 6.79 11.31
CA ARG A 66 3.17 7.78 10.51
C ARG A 66 4.69 7.63 10.59
N GLU A 67 5.20 7.35 11.78
CA GLU A 67 6.64 7.27 12.06
C GLU A 67 7.21 5.84 11.91
N TYR A 68 6.42 4.87 11.46
CA TYR A 68 6.92 3.51 11.25
C TYR A 68 7.99 3.51 10.14
N PRO A 69 9.21 3.05 10.42
CA PRO A 69 10.31 3.12 9.46
C PRO A 69 10.15 2.05 8.37
N ALA A 70 9.84 2.47 7.15
CA ALA A 70 9.77 1.62 5.97
C ALA A 70 10.23 2.37 4.72
N ARG A 71 10.71 1.64 3.73
CA ARG A 71 11.07 2.21 2.42
C ARG A 71 9.84 2.61 1.62
N ALA A 72 8.81 1.78 1.66
CA ALA A 72 7.56 2.04 0.99
C ALA A 72 6.37 1.76 1.92
N VAL A 73 5.25 2.41 1.67
CA VAL A 73 4.00 2.29 2.42
C VAL A 73 2.84 1.98 1.48
N ASN A 74 1.94 1.12 1.96
CA ASN A 74 0.72 0.72 1.27
C ASN A 74 -0.46 0.76 2.24
N TRP A 75 -1.63 1.15 1.78
CA TRP A 75 -2.86 1.21 2.58
C TRP A 75 -4.09 1.11 1.68
N ALA A 76 -5.27 0.95 2.27
CA ALA A 76 -6.55 0.88 1.57
C ALA A 76 -7.03 2.29 1.16
N ILE A 77 -6.54 2.81 0.04
CA ILE A 77 -6.77 4.16 -0.49
C ILE A 77 -8.26 4.51 -0.49
N TYR A 78 -9.09 3.61 -1.01
CA TYR A 78 -10.53 3.84 -1.19
C TYR A 78 -11.31 3.76 0.12
N VAL A 79 -10.86 2.94 1.08
CA VAL A 79 -11.48 2.84 2.41
C VAL A 79 -11.10 4.04 3.26
N ASP A 80 -9.82 4.34 3.30
CA ASP A 80 -9.26 5.41 4.14
C ASP A 80 -9.51 6.81 3.56
N GLY A 81 -9.73 6.92 2.25
CA GLY A 81 -9.96 8.19 1.56
C GLY A 81 -8.72 9.08 1.49
N MET A 82 -7.55 8.46 1.45
CA MET A 82 -6.27 9.15 1.28
C MET A 82 -5.59 8.64 0.01
N ASP A 83 -5.57 9.46 -1.04
CA ASP A 83 -4.92 9.14 -2.32
C ASP A 83 -3.39 9.03 -2.21
N LEU A 84 -2.75 8.53 -3.27
CA LEU A 84 -1.30 8.28 -3.30
C LEU A 84 -0.46 9.55 -3.12
N VAL A 85 -0.89 10.67 -3.68
CA VAL A 85 -0.17 11.95 -3.58
C VAL A 85 -0.20 12.46 -2.14
N ARG A 86 -1.41 12.52 -1.55
CA ARG A 86 -1.60 12.91 -0.15
C ARG A 86 -0.87 11.97 0.80
N GLY A 87 -0.92 10.66 0.53
CA GLY A 87 -0.23 9.67 1.33
C GLY A 87 1.29 9.83 1.27
N ARG A 88 1.85 10.09 0.08
CA ARG A 88 3.28 10.40 -0.06
C ARG A 88 3.69 11.58 0.83
N ASP A 89 2.94 12.68 0.77
CA ASP A 89 3.22 13.86 1.58
C ASP A 89 3.08 13.56 3.07
N TYR A 90 1.99 12.86 3.44
CA TYR A 90 1.73 12.49 4.82
C TYR A 90 2.83 11.62 5.42
N PHE A 91 3.36 10.66 4.67
CA PHE A 91 4.44 9.77 5.09
C PHE A 91 5.85 10.32 4.79
N GLY A 92 6.00 11.62 4.56
CA GLY A 92 7.32 12.28 4.45
C GLY A 92 8.07 11.97 3.16
N GLY A 93 7.37 11.81 2.04
CA GLY A 93 7.99 11.60 0.72
C GLY A 93 8.42 10.16 0.44
N ARG A 94 8.00 9.19 1.25
CA ARG A 94 8.30 7.77 1.04
C ARG A 94 7.66 7.26 -0.25
N THR A 95 8.21 6.17 -0.78
CA THR A 95 7.56 5.44 -1.86
C THR A 95 6.17 4.97 -1.42
N VAL A 96 5.17 5.23 -2.24
CA VAL A 96 3.79 4.79 -2.03
C VAL A 96 3.47 3.64 -2.96
N PHE A 97 2.72 2.67 -2.47
CA PHE A 97 2.33 1.48 -3.21
C PHE A 97 0.81 1.32 -3.14
N GLY A 98 0.14 1.19 -4.27
CA GLY A 98 -1.30 1.04 -4.36
C GLY A 98 -1.88 1.57 -5.67
N GLY A 99 -3.14 1.98 -5.63
CA GLY A 99 -3.85 2.62 -6.74
C GLY A 99 -5.10 1.88 -7.19
N PHE A 100 -5.18 0.57 -6.94
CA PHE A 100 -6.37 -0.21 -7.29
C PHE A 100 -7.09 -0.74 -6.06
N ASP A 101 -8.40 -0.50 -6.03
CA ASP A 101 -9.30 -1.09 -5.04
C ASP A 101 -9.22 -2.62 -5.13
N ASN A 102 -8.87 -3.27 -4.03
CA ASN A 102 -8.75 -4.72 -3.94
C ASN A 102 -10.08 -5.45 -3.72
N ARG A 103 -11.19 -4.71 -3.57
CA ARG A 103 -12.52 -5.29 -3.34
C ARG A 103 -13.15 -5.77 -4.64
N VAL A 104 -14.03 -6.77 -4.53
CA VAL A 104 -14.66 -7.43 -5.70
C VAL A 104 -15.47 -6.52 -6.61
N HIS A 105 -15.90 -5.36 -6.12
CA HIS A 105 -16.59 -4.34 -6.90
C HIS A 105 -15.64 -3.25 -7.44
N GLY A 106 -14.35 -3.34 -7.14
CA GLY A 106 -13.34 -2.43 -7.63
C GLY A 106 -13.07 -2.59 -9.12
N LEU A 107 -12.60 -1.52 -9.76
CA LEU A 107 -12.32 -1.46 -11.19
C LEU A 107 -11.45 -2.62 -11.67
N LEU A 108 -10.45 -3.00 -10.88
CA LEU A 108 -9.53 -4.08 -11.23
C LEU A 108 -10.24 -5.44 -11.36
N TYR A 109 -11.39 -5.66 -10.71
CA TYR A 109 -12.19 -6.88 -10.82
C TYR A 109 -13.24 -6.82 -11.92
N THR A 110 -13.86 -5.65 -12.11
CA THR A 110 -15.12 -5.55 -12.87
C THR A 110 -14.93 -5.05 -14.29
N GLU A 111 -13.92 -4.22 -14.54
CA GLU A 111 -13.80 -3.51 -15.80
C GLU A 111 -12.99 -4.28 -16.86
N PRO A 112 -13.25 -4.06 -18.16
CA PRO A 112 -12.51 -4.69 -19.23
C PRO A 112 -11.08 -4.15 -19.35
N ARG A 113 -10.21 -4.89 -20.06
CA ARG A 113 -8.78 -4.61 -20.25
C ARG A 113 -8.48 -3.13 -20.60
N GLY A 114 -9.21 -2.57 -21.55
CA GLY A 114 -8.98 -1.19 -22.00
C GLY A 114 -9.13 -0.17 -20.87
N VAL A 115 -10.18 -0.33 -20.04
CA VAL A 115 -10.46 0.55 -18.91
C VAL A 115 -9.41 0.38 -17.80
N VAL A 116 -8.98 -0.85 -17.51
CA VAL A 116 -7.90 -1.12 -16.54
C VAL A 116 -6.59 -0.46 -16.98
N MET A 117 -6.26 -0.58 -18.27
CA MET A 117 -5.04 0.05 -18.82
C MET A 117 -5.10 1.58 -18.80
N GLU A 118 -6.25 2.16 -19.12
CA GLU A 118 -6.47 3.61 -19.07
C GLU A 118 -6.35 4.13 -17.64
N GLU A 119 -6.99 3.47 -16.69
CA GLU A 119 -6.89 3.83 -15.27
C GLU A 119 -5.46 3.73 -14.76
N THR A 120 -4.70 2.71 -15.17
CA THR A 120 -3.28 2.59 -14.84
C THR A 120 -2.49 3.82 -15.28
N ARG A 121 -2.68 4.24 -16.54
CA ARG A 121 -2.01 5.43 -17.08
C ARG A 121 -2.44 6.70 -16.36
N ARG A 122 -3.74 6.82 -16.04
CA ARG A 122 -4.29 7.95 -15.30
C ARG A 122 -3.63 8.08 -13.92
N ILE A 123 -3.55 6.99 -13.15
CA ILE A 123 -2.90 6.99 -11.83
C ILE A 123 -1.45 7.48 -11.92
N VAL A 124 -0.69 6.99 -12.90
CA VAL A 124 0.71 7.39 -13.09
C VAL A 124 0.82 8.86 -13.51
N SER A 125 -0.03 9.30 -14.43
CA SER A 125 -0.01 10.68 -14.94
C SER A 125 -0.41 11.68 -13.84
N ASP A 126 -1.48 11.40 -13.11
CA ASP A 126 -1.95 12.25 -11.99
C ASP A 126 -0.87 12.38 -10.91
N TYR A 127 -0.23 11.26 -10.57
CA TYR A 127 0.87 11.27 -9.60
C TYR A 127 2.07 12.07 -10.12
N ALA A 128 2.47 11.86 -11.37
CA ALA A 128 3.61 12.57 -11.97
C ALA A 128 3.34 14.07 -12.10
N GLU A 129 2.13 14.48 -12.47
CA GLU A 129 1.71 15.88 -12.52
C GLU A 129 1.79 16.54 -11.15
N ALA A 130 1.27 15.87 -10.13
CA ALA A 130 1.23 16.42 -8.77
C ALA A 130 2.62 16.48 -8.09
N THR A 131 3.52 15.53 -8.40
CA THR A 131 4.82 15.39 -7.71
C THR A 131 6.03 15.78 -8.55
N GLY A 132 5.83 16.04 -9.83
CA GLY A 132 6.89 16.35 -10.81
C GLY A 132 7.67 15.12 -11.30
N SER A 133 7.31 13.90 -10.91
CA SER A 133 8.03 12.67 -11.27
C SER A 133 7.19 11.43 -10.98
N THR A 134 7.43 10.33 -11.70
CA THR A 134 6.93 8.99 -11.35
C THR A 134 7.74 8.31 -10.25
N SER A 135 8.87 8.90 -9.84
CA SER A 135 9.72 8.33 -8.79
C SER A 135 8.98 8.27 -7.44
N GLY A 136 9.10 7.13 -6.78
CA GLY A 136 8.41 6.89 -5.51
C GLY A 136 6.97 6.39 -5.64
N LEU A 137 6.55 5.99 -6.86
CA LEU A 137 5.27 5.33 -7.10
C LEU A 137 5.48 3.85 -7.43
N MET A 138 4.72 2.99 -6.78
CA MET A 138 4.53 1.57 -7.14
C MET A 138 3.05 1.32 -7.38
N ILE A 139 2.70 0.81 -8.55
CA ILE A 139 1.31 0.48 -8.87
C ILE A 139 0.96 -0.92 -8.37
N GLY A 140 -0.16 -1.06 -7.70
CA GLY A 140 -0.69 -2.32 -7.21
C GLY A 140 -2.05 -2.18 -6.56
N ALA A 141 -2.48 -3.27 -5.94
CA ALA A 141 -3.73 -3.28 -5.18
C ALA A 141 -3.53 -2.69 -3.78
N ASP A 142 -4.60 -2.12 -3.24
CA ASP A 142 -4.63 -1.50 -1.92
C ASP A 142 -4.45 -2.50 -0.77
N CYS A 143 -4.84 -3.76 -1.01
CA CYS A 143 -4.69 -4.88 -0.09
C CYS A 143 -4.62 -6.19 -0.89
N SER A 144 -4.72 -7.33 -0.20
CA SER A 144 -4.70 -8.65 -0.82
C SER A 144 -5.86 -8.85 -1.80
N LEU A 145 -5.55 -9.39 -2.96
CA LEU A 145 -6.55 -9.86 -3.93
C LEU A 145 -7.08 -11.23 -3.50
N LEU A 146 -8.32 -11.55 -3.85
CA LEU A 146 -8.92 -12.84 -3.55
C LEU A 146 -8.20 -13.98 -4.30
N PRO A 147 -8.25 -15.22 -3.78
CA PRO A 147 -7.59 -16.37 -4.41
C PRO A 147 -8.08 -16.69 -5.82
N ASP A 148 -9.33 -16.36 -6.15
CA ASP A 148 -9.98 -16.55 -7.44
C ASP A 148 -9.83 -15.36 -8.40
N PHE A 149 -9.04 -14.36 -8.04
CA PHE A 149 -8.75 -13.20 -8.87
C PHE A 149 -8.12 -13.61 -10.22
N GLU A 150 -8.59 -13.04 -11.31
CA GLU A 150 -8.08 -13.26 -12.66
C GLU A 150 -6.69 -12.61 -12.83
N ARG A 151 -5.63 -13.41 -12.69
CA ARG A 151 -4.23 -12.94 -12.72
C ARG A 151 -3.84 -12.21 -13.99
N GLU A 152 -4.52 -12.46 -15.11
CA GLU A 152 -4.31 -11.75 -16.37
C GLU A 152 -4.53 -10.24 -16.23
N ARG A 153 -5.39 -9.80 -15.33
CA ARG A 153 -5.65 -8.39 -15.05
C ARG A 153 -4.42 -7.64 -14.52
N ILE A 154 -3.54 -8.32 -13.79
CA ILE A 154 -2.24 -7.76 -13.40
C ILE A 154 -1.33 -7.58 -14.62
N THR A 155 -1.41 -8.49 -15.59
CA THR A 155 -0.68 -8.35 -16.85
C THR A 155 -1.12 -7.11 -17.63
N TRP A 156 -2.42 -6.79 -17.64
CA TRP A 156 -2.92 -5.56 -18.28
C TRP A 156 -2.34 -4.28 -17.63
N VAL A 157 -2.25 -4.26 -16.29
CA VAL A 157 -1.60 -3.15 -15.57
C VAL A 157 -0.15 -3.01 -15.98
N ARG A 158 0.62 -4.11 -16.01
CA ARG A 158 2.01 -4.12 -16.42
C ARG A 158 2.18 -3.64 -17.87
N GLU A 159 1.39 -4.16 -18.79
CA GLU A 159 1.42 -3.76 -20.20
C GLU A 159 1.10 -2.27 -20.40
N ALA A 160 0.22 -1.70 -19.58
CA ALA A 160 -0.07 -0.28 -19.61
C ALA A 160 1.14 0.55 -19.23
N LEU A 161 1.94 0.09 -18.24
CA LEU A 161 3.16 0.76 -17.78
C LEU A 161 4.31 0.63 -18.80
N GLU A 162 4.45 -0.54 -19.44
CA GLU A 162 5.49 -0.80 -20.44
C GLU A 162 5.31 0.05 -21.74
N ASN A 163 4.09 0.56 -21.97
CA ASN A 163 3.71 1.34 -23.15
C ASN A 163 3.45 2.84 -22.84
N MET A 164 4.07 3.37 -21.78
CA MET A 164 4.01 4.80 -21.42
C MET A 164 5.29 5.59 -21.81
#